data_a27bb10573b4bece16bd0ef34c3a5674
#
_entry.id   a27bb10573b4bece16bd0ef34c3a5674
#
_cell.length_a   1.000
_cell.length_b   1.000
_cell.length_c   1.000
_cell.angle_alpha   90.00
_cell.angle_beta   90.00
_cell.angle_gamma   90.00
#
_symmetry.space_group_name_H-M   'P 1'
#
loop_
_entity.id
_entity.type
_entity.pdbx_description
1 polymer ?
#
loop_
_entity_poly.entity_id
_entity_poly.type
_entity_poly.pdbx_seq_one_letter_code
_entity_poly.pdbx_strand_id
1 'polypeptide(L)'
;MKKEELKENVRGYAQKFEDDGLRLLKKGQKGIVHAIFSRFGLVLVLLLLQVGLLFSIFRWFGNLLPHYFGGSVVVTAAMVVYLLNSKMDNSAKITWMVVVAILPVVGVPLFFYVKSNAGHNLLRKRLMELENTLRPQLPQNREVVERLRRAEPGAASLANYLHGPGGGFPVYENTAMTYFPSGEAKFAELLRQLDTAEKYIFVEYFIIDEGLFWGRVLEILARKAAEGVDVRVMYDGTCEFSTLPRDYPKRLEALGIRCKVFSPVQPFVSTHYNYRDHRKILVIDGRVGFTGGVNLADEYINHVEKYGRWKDAAIMLEGEAVRSLTALFLEMWSVLKEPEFEAFLADPIPVPEHTQGTAAPYGDCPLDGERVGEMVYIDLLNRAREYIHIMTPYLILDGELETALKFAAERGVDVHLILPGIADKKFPNALAKTHYSALLDSGVKISEWMPGFVHAKVFVVDDREAVVGTINLDYRSLYHHFENAVWLTNAPCIRDIEGDFQATLEQCRAVENNPKSIWQGRFLFRAVGMLLKVIAPLL
;
A
#
# COMPACT_ATOMS: atom_id res chain seq x y z
N MET A 1 19.92 25.40 19.25
CA MET A 1 20.00 24.39 20.30
C MET A 1 21.22 23.52 20.01
N LYS A 2 22.18 23.43 20.90
CA LYS A 2 23.41 22.66 20.69
C LYS A 2 23.08 21.17 20.69
N LYS A 3 23.79 20.38 19.88
CA LYS A 3 23.59 18.92 19.71
C LYS A 3 23.60 18.15 21.06
N GLU A 4 24.34 18.65 22.03
CA GLU A 4 24.41 18.10 23.40
C GLU A 4 23.15 18.39 24.23
N GLU A 5 22.59 19.58 24.15
CA GLU A 5 21.35 19.98 24.83
C GLU A 5 20.14 19.16 24.34
N LEU A 6 20.14 18.79 23.05
CA LEU A 6 19.12 17.92 22.47
C LEU A 6 19.30 16.45 22.94
N LYS A 7 20.55 15.97 23.06
CA LYS A 7 20.87 14.63 23.60
C LYS A 7 20.50 14.52 25.07
N GLU A 8 20.73 15.57 25.85
CA GLU A 8 20.40 15.61 27.28
C GLU A 8 18.89 15.67 27.51
N ASN A 9 18.17 16.46 26.68
CA ASN A 9 16.71 16.49 26.69
C ASN A 9 16.10 15.14 26.28
N VAL A 10 16.65 14.46 25.25
CA VAL A 10 16.19 13.13 24.83
C VAL A 10 16.46 12.08 25.92
N ARG A 11 17.62 12.12 26.60
CA ARG A 11 17.89 11.26 27.76
C ARG A 11 16.95 11.50 28.93
N GLY A 12 16.60 12.76 29.21
CA GLY A 12 15.62 13.12 30.25
C GLY A 12 14.18 12.65 29.92
N TYR A 13 13.83 12.50 28.63
CA TYR A 13 12.54 11.93 28.20
C TYR A 13 12.53 10.40 28.27
N ALA A 14 13.64 9.74 27.93
CA ALA A 14 13.77 8.28 27.98
C ALA A 14 13.57 7.70 29.39
N GLN A 15 14.04 8.40 30.44
CA GLN A 15 13.89 7.97 31.84
C GLN A 15 12.45 7.98 32.40
N LYS A 16 11.50 8.62 31.70
CA LYS A 16 10.13 8.84 32.20
C LYS A 16 9.09 7.85 31.70
N PHE A 17 9.44 6.95 30.77
CA PHE A 17 8.50 6.06 30.10
C PHE A 17 9.01 4.62 30.05
N GLU A 18 9.20 4.00 31.22
CA GLU A 18 9.68 2.62 31.33
C GLU A 18 8.79 1.57 30.61
N ASP A 19 7.49 1.83 30.44
CA ASP A 19 6.54 0.89 29.84
C ASP A 19 6.39 0.98 28.31
N ASP A 20 6.58 2.17 27.71
CA ASP A 20 6.21 2.46 26.31
C ASP A 20 7.42 2.58 25.33
N GLY A 21 8.65 2.41 25.77
CA GLY A 21 9.86 2.63 24.97
C GLY A 21 10.19 4.12 24.75
N LEU A 22 11.09 4.41 23.78
CA LEU A 22 11.55 5.77 23.50
C LEU A 22 10.49 6.59 22.76
N ARG A 23 10.08 7.74 23.36
CA ARG A 23 9.17 8.71 22.73
C ARG A 23 9.85 10.05 22.51
N LEU A 24 9.62 10.68 21.36
CA LEU A 24 10.12 12.00 21.01
C LEU A 24 9.07 13.11 21.15
N LEU A 25 7.80 12.77 21.41
CA LEU A 25 6.69 13.70 21.59
C LEU A 25 6.16 13.69 23.03
N LYS A 26 5.73 14.87 23.51
CA LYS A 26 5.04 14.98 24.81
C LYS A 26 3.61 14.43 24.68
N LYS A 27 3.18 13.59 25.65
CA LYS A 27 1.80 13.08 25.74
C LYS A 27 0.82 14.26 25.82
N GLY A 28 -0.16 14.34 24.89
CA GLY A 28 -1.23 15.36 24.93
C GLY A 28 -1.14 16.52 23.93
N GLN A 29 -0.17 16.56 23.01
CA GLN A 29 -0.09 17.61 21.97
C GLN A 29 -1.10 17.47 20.82
N LYS A 30 -1.98 16.47 20.86
CA LYS A 30 -3.04 16.26 19.87
C LYS A 30 -4.34 16.94 20.35
N GLY A 31 -4.64 18.16 19.90
CA GLY A 31 -5.88 18.88 20.21
C GLY A 31 -6.58 19.39 18.94
N ILE A 32 -7.92 19.60 19.00
CA ILE A 32 -8.75 20.11 17.89
C ILE A 32 -8.18 21.41 17.31
N VAL A 33 -7.59 22.27 18.14
CA VAL A 33 -6.93 23.52 17.71
C VAL A 33 -5.72 23.22 16.82
N HIS A 34 -4.94 22.18 17.12
CA HIS A 34 -3.82 21.75 16.28
C HIS A 34 -4.29 21.17 14.94
N ALA A 35 -5.44 20.48 14.91
CA ALA A 35 -6.04 19.97 13.67
C ALA A 35 -6.54 21.11 12.75
N ILE A 36 -7.14 22.18 13.32
CA ILE A 36 -7.65 23.35 12.56
C ILE A 36 -6.50 24.20 12.01
N PHE A 37 -5.45 24.41 12.80
CA PHE A 37 -4.24 25.15 12.38
C PHE A 37 -3.16 24.25 11.79
N SER A 38 -3.44 22.95 11.63
CA SER A 38 -2.60 22.01 10.89
C SER A 38 -2.62 22.33 9.39
N ARG A 39 -1.65 21.79 8.64
CA ARG A 39 -1.68 21.84 7.18
C ARG A 39 -3.00 21.33 6.60
N PHE A 40 -3.63 20.33 7.24
CA PHE A 40 -4.93 19.80 6.84
C PHE A 40 -6.03 20.87 6.91
N GLY A 41 -6.13 21.60 8.00
CA GLY A 41 -7.09 22.71 8.14
C GLY A 41 -6.85 23.79 7.09
N LEU A 42 -5.59 24.17 6.85
CA LEU A 42 -5.22 25.15 5.83
C LEU A 42 -5.54 24.65 4.42
N VAL A 43 -5.19 23.39 4.10
CA VAL A 43 -5.52 22.76 2.81
C VAL A 43 -7.03 22.64 2.61
N LEU A 44 -7.79 22.28 3.63
CA LEU A 44 -9.24 22.20 3.59
C LEU A 44 -9.87 23.57 3.33
N VAL A 45 -9.40 24.63 4.03
CA VAL A 45 -9.85 26.01 3.80
C VAL A 45 -9.51 26.48 2.40
N LEU A 46 -8.31 26.21 1.89
CA LEU A 46 -7.92 26.57 0.53
C LEU A 46 -8.71 25.79 -0.52
N LEU A 47 -9.03 24.51 -0.28
CA LEU A 47 -9.91 23.70 -1.12
C LEU A 47 -11.34 24.28 -1.16
N LEU A 48 -11.89 24.63 0.00
CA LEU A 48 -13.22 25.24 0.08
C LEU A 48 -13.26 26.62 -0.60
N LEU A 49 -12.21 27.44 -0.43
CA LEU A 49 -12.03 28.71 -1.15
C LEU A 49 -11.93 28.49 -2.66
N GLN A 50 -11.19 27.49 -3.12
CA GLN A 50 -11.03 27.16 -4.53
C GLN A 50 -12.36 26.67 -5.14
N VAL A 51 -13.08 25.80 -4.43
CA VAL A 51 -14.43 25.35 -4.83
C VAL A 51 -15.42 26.53 -4.86
N GLY A 52 -15.39 27.40 -3.86
CA GLY A 52 -16.20 28.62 -3.79
C GLY A 52 -15.90 29.60 -4.92
N LEU A 53 -14.62 29.76 -5.26
CA LEU A 53 -14.16 30.60 -6.37
C LEU A 53 -14.58 30.03 -7.73
N LEU A 54 -14.44 28.72 -7.93
CA LEU A 54 -14.92 28.01 -9.12
C LEU A 54 -16.45 28.12 -9.25
N PHE A 55 -17.20 27.95 -8.16
CA PHE A 55 -18.65 28.11 -8.14
C PHE A 55 -19.09 29.56 -8.43
N SER A 56 -18.37 30.56 -7.90
CA SER A 56 -18.62 31.98 -8.15
C SER A 56 -18.35 32.37 -9.60
N ILE A 57 -17.23 31.85 -10.16
CA ILE A 57 -16.90 32.02 -11.58
C ILE A 57 -18.01 31.38 -12.46
N PHE A 58 -18.45 30.16 -12.11
CA PHE A 58 -19.52 29.45 -12.79
C PHE A 58 -20.84 30.24 -12.79
N ARG A 59 -21.23 30.79 -11.62
CA ARG A 59 -22.44 31.60 -11.49
C ARG A 59 -22.36 32.92 -12.28
N TRP A 60 -21.17 33.53 -12.32
CA TRP A 60 -20.95 34.79 -13.07
C TRP A 60 -20.98 34.56 -14.59
N PHE A 61 -20.34 33.50 -15.08
CA PHE A 61 -20.38 33.10 -16.49
C PHE A 61 -21.78 32.62 -16.93
N GLY A 62 -22.53 31.95 -16.06
CA GLY A 62 -23.91 31.51 -16.36
C GLY A 62 -24.87 32.65 -16.71
N ASN A 63 -24.60 33.86 -16.21
CA ASN A 63 -25.40 35.06 -16.54
C ASN A 63 -24.98 35.76 -17.85
N LEU A 64 -23.81 35.41 -18.42
CA LEU A 64 -23.24 36.05 -19.62
C LEU A 64 -23.45 35.26 -20.92
N LEU A 65 -24.09 34.06 -20.91
CA LEU A 65 -24.08 33.15 -22.05
C LEU A 65 -25.48 32.67 -22.49
N PRO A 66 -26.22 33.44 -23.33
CA PRO A 66 -27.36 32.92 -24.10
C PRO A 66 -26.97 31.81 -25.10
N HIS A 67 -25.68 31.75 -25.49
CA HIS A 67 -25.10 30.74 -26.41
C HIS A 67 -24.49 29.53 -25.72
N TYR A 68 -24.66 29.38 -24.42
CA TYR A 68 -24.02 28.35 -23.57
C TYR A 68 -24.38 26.91 -24.00
N PHE A 69 -25.63 26.64 -24.40
CA PHE A 69 -26.09 25.30 -24.72
C PHE A 69 -25.39 24.69 -25.95
N GLY A 70 -25.22 25.44 -27.03
CA GLY A 70 -24.55 24.94 -28.24
C GLY A 70 -23.03 24.66 -28.01
N GLY A 71 -22.35 25.58 -27.34
CA GLY A 71 -20.91 25.45 -27.04
C GLY A 71 -20.60 24.32 -26.07
N SER A 72 -21.44 24.11 -25.05
CA SER A 72 -21.26 23.03 -24.07
C SER A 72 -21.40 21.63 -24.68
N VAL A 73 -22.37 21.46 -25.60
CA VAL A 73 -22.57 20.18 -26.32
C VAL A 73 -21.35 19.85 -27.19
N VAL A 74 -20.82 20.83 -27.93
CA VAL A 74 -19.61 20.63 -28.76
C VAL A 74 -18.40 20.27 -27.92
N VAL A 75 -18.16 20.99 -26.81
CA VAL A 75 -17.06 20.73 -25.90
C VAL A 75 -17.21 19.34 -25.26
N THR A 76 -18.39 18.95 -24.81
CA THR A 76 -18.67 17.61 -24.25
C THR A 76 -18.42 16.53 -25.30
N ALA A 77 -18.94 16.69 -26.53
CA ALA A 77 -18.73 15.73 -27.59
C ALA A 77 -17.25 15.56 -27.96
N ALA A 78 -16.52 16.66 -28.10
CA ALA A 78 -15.09 16.63 -28.36
C ALA A 78 -14.32 15.93 -27.22
N MET A 79 -14.69 16.19 -25.96
CA MET A 79 -14.07 15.59 -24.80
C MET A 79 -14.40 14.09 -24.68
N VAL A 80 -15.61 13.67 -25.00
CA VAL A 80 -15.99 12.25 -25.06
C VAL A 80 -15.16 11.52 -26.12
N VAL A 81 -15.03 12.07 -27.33
CA VAL A 81 -14.18 11.52 -28.39
C VAL A 81 -12.72 11.42 -27.91
N TYR A 82 -12.22 12.46 -27.26
CA TYR A 82 -10.86 12.47 -26.71
C TYR A 82 -10.67 11.38 -25.63
N LEU A 83 -11.59 11.25 -24.67
CA LEU A 83 -11.54 10.27 -23.60
C LEU A 83 -11.59 8.83 -24.14
N LEU A 84 -12.49 8.55 -25.09
CA LEU A 84 -12.61 7.23 -25.72
C LEU A 84 -11.31 6.79 -26.39
N ASN A 85 -10.58 7.72 -27.02
CA ASN A 85 -9.30 7.45 -27.68
C ASN A 85 -8.06 7.58 -26.74
N SER A 86 -8.26 7.91 -25.47
CA SER A 86 -7.17 8.00 -24.50
C SER A 86 -6.72 6.62 -24.04
N LYS A 87 -5.49 6.52 -23.50
CA LYS A 87 -4.93 5.27 -22.91
C LYS A 87 -5.32 5.08 -21.44
N MET A 88 -6.31 5.81 -20.94
CA MET A 88 -6.77 5.69 -19.56
C MET A 88 -7.53 4.38 -19.34
N ASP A 89 -7.59 3.93 -18.10
CA ASP A 89 -8.48 2.86 -17.65
C ASP A 89 -9.95 3.16 -18.00
N ASN A 90 -10.71 2.12 -18.35
CA ASN A 90 -12.09 2.28 -18.81
C ASN A 90 -13.04 2.85 -17.75
N SER A 91 -12.85 2.47 -16.48
CA SER A 91 -13.65 2.99 -15.39
C SER A 91 -13.36 4.48 -15.14
N ALA A 92 -12.09 4.88 -15.22
CA ALA A 92 -11.69 6.28 -15.15
C ALA A 92 -12.24 7.11 -16.35
N LYS A 93 -12.27 6.54 -17.58
CA LYS A 93 -12.90 7.19 -18.73
C LYS A 93 -14.38 7.47 -18.48
N ILE A 94 -15.12 6.45 -18.00
CA ILE A 94 -16.56 6.58 -17.70
C ILE A 94 -16.78 7.66 -16.65
N THR A 95 -16.00 7.64 -15.57
CA THR A 95 -16.10 8.66 -14.51
C THR A 95 -15.89 10.08 -15.07
N TRP A 96 -14.84 10.29 -15.86
CA TRP A 96 -14.58 11.59 -16.47
C TRP A 96 -15.64 11.99 -17.50
N MET A 97 -16.19 11.04 -18.26
CA MET A 97 -17.32 11.32 -19.16
C MET A 97 -18.54 11.80 -18.38
N VAL A 98 -18.87 11.18 -17.24
CA VAL A 98 -19.98 11.62 -16.37
C VAL A 98 -19.70 13.01 -15.81
N VAL A 99 -18.51 13.28 -15.29
CA VAL A 99 -18.13 14.60 -14.74
C VAL A 99 -18.23 15.69 -15.82
N VAL A 100 -17.71 15.43 -17.01
CA VAL A 100 -17.74 16.38 -18.13
C VAL A 100 -19.17 16.57 -18.68
N ALA A 101 -20.00 15.52 -18.71
CA ALA A 101 -21.40 15.63 -19.17
C ALA A 101 -22.25 16.45 -18.20
N ILE A 102 -22.04 16.32 -16.88
CA ILE A 102 -22.80 17.08 -15.87
C ILE A 102 -22.27 18.51 -15.73
N LEU A 103 -20.95 18.71 -15.76
CA LEU A 103 -20.30 20.00 -15.51
C LEU A 103 -19.22 20.31 -16.57
N PRO A 104 -19.58 20.52 -17.85
CA PRO A 104 -18.62 20.64 -18.95
C PRO A 104 -17.59 21.78 -18.75
N VAL A 105 -18.03 22.91 -18.25
CA VAL A 105 -17.19 24.11 -18.04
C VAL A 105 -16.17 23.92 -16.91
N VAL A 106 -16.51 23.13 -15.92
CA VAL A 106 -15.62 22.83 -14.78
C VAL A 106 -14.87 21.51 -15.00
N GLY A 107 -15.56 20.48 -15.50
CA GLY A 107 -15.03 19.13 -15.69
C GLY A 107 -13.88 19.07 -16.69
N VAL A 108 -13.95 19.81 -17.79
CA VAL A 108 -12.88 19.82 -18.80
C VAL A 108 -11.60 20.47 -18.28
N PRO A 109 -11.61 21.68 -17.71
CA PRO A 109 -10.41 22.24 -17.06
C PRO A 109 -9.89 21.39 -15.92
N LEU A 110 -10.78 20.83 -15.10
CA LEU A 110 -10.41 19.94 -13.99
C LEU A 110 -9.71 18.67 -14.51
N PHE A 111 -10.24 18.06 -15.58
CA PHE A 111 -9.60 16.91 -16.21
C PHE A 111 -8.17 17.23 -16.65
N PHE A 112 -7.97 18.32 -17.40
CA PHE A 112 -6.63 18.70 -17.87
C PHE A 112 -5.72 19.10 -16.73
N TYR A 113 -6.25 19.71 -15.66
CA TYR A 113 -5.50 20.01 -14.46
C TYR A 113 -5.04 18.73 -13.75
N VAL A 114 -5.94 17.77 -13.54
CA VAL A 114 -5.59 16.46 -12.94
C VAL A 114 -4.62 15.68 -13.83
N LYS A 115 -4.78 15.78 -15.15
CA LYS A 115 -3.89 15.13 -16.13
C LYS A 115 -2.56 15.87 -16.32
N SER A 116 -2.47 17.16 -16.01
CA SER A 116 -1.24 17.96 -16.18
C SER A 116 -0.20 17.61 -15.10
N ASN A 117 0.44 16.49 -15.28
CA ASN A 117 1.39 15.89 -14.33
C ASN A 117 2.81 16.47 -14.44
N ALA A 118 2.99 17.80 -14.57
CA ALA A 118 4.31 18.38 -14.76
C ALA A 118 5.34 17.99 -13.68
N GLY A 119 4.91 17.98 -12.40
CA GLY A 119 5.75 17.52 -11.30
C GLY A 119 5.97 16.00 -11.26
N HIS A 120 4.98 15.22 -11.71
CA HIS A 120 5.09 13.77 -11.81
C HIS A 120 6.02 13.33 -12.92
N ASN A 121 6.09 14.06 -14.02
CA ASN A 121 7.00 13.75 -15.12
C ASN A 121 8.47 13.77 -14.69
N LEU A 122 8.84 14.69 -13.78
CA LEU A 122 10.19 14.75 -13.23
C LEU A 122 10.46 13.54 -12.29
N LEU A 123 9.53 13.25 -11.40
CA LEU A 123 9.62 12.09 -10.51
C LEU A 123 9.64 10.78 -11.31
N ARG A 124 8.74 10.63 -12.28
CA ARG A 124 8.68 9.48 -13.18
C ARG A 124 10.01 9.28 -13.91
N LYS A 125 10.56 10.35 -14.52
CA LYS A 125 11.83 10.26 -15.23
C LYS A 125 12.95 9.80 -14.29
N ARG A 126 12.99 10.35 -13.08
CA ARG A 126 14.00 9.98 -12.09
C ARG A 126 13.86 8.52 -11.64
N LEU A 127 12.63 8.02 -11.39
CA LEU A 127 12.38 6.63 -11.03
C LEU A 127 12.79 5.69 -12.16
N MET A 128 12.46 5.99 -13.41
CA MET A 128 12.89 5.18 -14.56
C MET A 128 14.43 5.15 -14.71
N GLU A 129 15.11 6.25 -14.42
CA GLU A 129 16.59 6.29 -14.41
C GLU A 129 17.15 5.39 -13.29
N LEU A 130 16.56 5.46 -12.10
CA LEU A 130 16.97 4.63 -10.96
C LEU A 130 16.70 3.15 -11.22
N GLU A 131 15.53 2.80 -11.74
CA GLU A 131 15.15 1.43 -12.13
C GLU A 131 16.13 0.87 -13.16
N ASN A 132 16.47 1.61 -14.20
CA ASN A 132 17.45 1.19 -15.21
C ASN A 132 18.85 0.94 -14.62
N THR A 133 19.22 1.68 -13.59
CA THR A 133 20.50 1.49 -12.89
C THR A 133 20.43 0.31 -11.91
N LEU A 134 19.25 0.06 -11.36
CA LEU A 134 19.00 -0.99 -10.36
C LEU A 134 18.87 -2.39 -10.98
N ARG A 135 18.15 -2.52 -12.10
CA ARG A 135 17.88 -3.81 -12.77
C ARG A 135 19.12 -4.69 -12.98
N PRO A 136 20.28 -4.15 -13.44
CA PRO A 136 21.51 -4.95 -13.56
C PRO A 136 22.06 -5.49 -12.24
N GLN A 137 21.70 -4.88 -11.11
CA GLN A 137 22.10 -5.31 -9.77
C GLN A 137 21.25 -6.47 -9.22
N LEU A 138 20.14 -6.80 -9.91
CA LEU A 138 19.20 -7.86 -9.56
C LEU A 138 19.14 -8.92 -10.67
N PRO A 139 20.21 -9.68 -10.89
CA PRO A 139 20.24 -10.68 -11.96
C PRO A 139 19.33 -11.86 -11.64
N GLN A 140 18.55 -12.32 -12.62
CA GLN A 140 17.77 -13.56 -12.52
C GLN A 140 18.66 -14.79 -12.71
N ASN A 141 18.65 -15.68 -11.75
CA ASN A 141 19.22 -17.01 -11.94
C ASN A 141 18.31 -17.83 -12.88
N ARG A 142 18.82 -18.15 -14.08
CA ARG A 142 18.06 -18.87 -15.11
C ARG A 142 17.72 -20.29 -14.69
N GLU A 143 18.56 -20.95 -13.91
CA GLU A 143 18.29 -22.31 -13.44
C GLU A 143 17.09 -22.39 -12.51
N VAL A 144 16.89 -21.36 -11.66
CA VAL A 144 15.71 -21.25 -10.80
C VAL A 144 14.44 -21.20 -11.65
N VAL A 145 14.41 -20.34 -12.68
CA VAL A 145 13.26 -20.24 -13.58
C VAL A 145 13.02 -21.54 -14.36
N GLU A 146 14.06 -22.24 -14.78
CA GLU A 146 13.91 -23.53 -15.47
C GLU A 146 13.40 -24.64 -14.54
N ARG A 147 13.82 -24.67 -13.27
CA ARG A 147 13.24 -25.57 -12.27
C ARG A 147 11.76 -25.25 -12.02
N LEU A 148 11.45 -23.98 -11.86
CA LEU A 148 10.07 -23.50 -11.70
C LEU A 148 9.21 -23.88 -12.92
N ARG A 149 9.73 -23.73 -14.16
CA ARG A 149 9.03 -24.10 -15.40
C ARG A 149 8.70 -25.59 -15.48
N ARG A 150 9.59 -26.45 -14.97
CA ARG A 150 9.34 -27.92 -14.94
C ARG A 150 8.30 -28.28 -13.90
N ALA A 151 8.27 -27.58 -12.76
CA ALA A 151 7.31 -27.82 -11.70
C ALA A 151 5.93 -27.22 -12.00
N GLU A 152 5.89 -25.97 -12.44
CA GLU A 152 4.67 -25.21 -12.73
C GLU A 152 4.96 -24.18 -13.85
N PRO A 153 4.63 -24.51 -15.12
CA PRO A 153 4.93 -23.64 -16.27
C PRO A 153 4.32 -22.24 -16.16
N GLY A 154 3.12 -22.12 -15.56
CA GLY A 154 2.46 -20.83 -15.37
C GLY A 154 3.23 -19.93 -14.40
N ALA A 155 3.74 -20.50 -13.31
CA ALA A 155 4.57 -19.77 -12.34
C ALA A 155 5.88 -19.25 -12.99
N ALA A 156 6.50 -20.03 -13.89
CA ALA A 156 7.65 -19.55 -14.64
C ALA A 156 7.31 -18.38 -15.59
N SER A 157 6.10 -18.34 -16.12
CA SER A 157 5.62 -17.21 -16.94
C SER A 157 5.47 -15.95 -16.09
N LEU A 158 4.91 -16.06 -14.89
CA LEU A 158 4.83 -14.95 -13.94
C LEU A 158 6.22 -14.48 -13.50
N ALA A 159 7.16 -15.39 -13.23
CA ALA A 159 8.55 -15.04 -12.92
C ALA A 159 9.22 -14.24 -14.07
N ASN A 160 8.98 -14.62 -15.32
CA ASN A 160 9.47 -13.87 -16.48
C ASN A 160 8.83 -12.48 -16.59
N TYR A 161 7.54 -12.36 -16.27
CA TYR A 161 6.86 -11.06 -16.23
C TYR A 161 7.47 -10.15 -15.16
N LEU A 162 7.62 -10.62 -13.92
CA LEU A 162 8.20 -9.87 -12.82
C LEU A 162 9.63 -9.39 -13.10
N HIS A 163 10.46 -10.26 -13.69
CA HIS A 163 11.83 -9.89 -14.05
C HIS A 163 11.91 -9.03 -15.33
N GLY A 164 10.92 -9.09 -16.18
CA GLY A 164 10.83 -8.30 -17.42
C GLY A 164 10.05 -7.00 -17.25
N PRO A 165 8.81 -6.90 -17.79
CA PRO A 165 7.99 -5.70 -17.71
C PRO A 165 7.65 -5.29 -16.26
N GLY A 166 7.50 -6.25 -15.37
CA GLY A 166 7.10 -6.05 -13.96
C GLY A 166 8.18 -5.47 -13.05
N GLY A 167 9.17 -4.75 -13.57
CA GLY A 167 10.10 -3.96 -12.75
C GLY A 167 11.48 -4.59 -12.52
N GLY A 168 11.78 -5.77 -13.07
CA GLY A 168 13.10 -6.39 -12.96
C GLY A 168 13.35 -7.20 -11.69
N PHE A 169 12.28 -7.71 -11.05
CA PHE A 169 12.36 -8.46 -9.79
C PHE A 169 12.59 -9.96 -10.03
N PRO A 170 13.73 -10.52 -9.56
CA PRO A 170 14.03 -11.94 -9.73
C PRO A 170 13.27 -12.84 -8.76
N VAL A 171 13.21 -14.12 -9.09
CA VAL A 171 12.78 -15.20 -8.20
C VAL A 171 14.00 -15.85 -7.56
N TYR A 172 13.94 -16.08 -6.25
CA TYR A 172 15.03 -16.62 -5.45
C TYR A 172 14.63 -17.94 -4.77
N GLU A 173 15.57 -18.88 -4.67
CA GLU A 173 15.42 -20.15 -3.93
C GLU A 173 16.11 -20.11 -2.54
N ASN A 174 17.26 -19.48 -2.46
CA ASN A 174 18.13 -19.48 -1.26
C ASN A 174 17.59 -18.52 -0.19
N THR A 175 16.34 -18.74 0.24
CA THR A 175 15.65 -17.84 1.18
C THR A 175 14.77 -18.68 2.11
N ALA A 176 14.92 -18.48 3.42
CA ALA A 176 13.95 -18.95 4.41
C ALA A 176 12.81 -17.94 4.55
N MET A 177 11.59 -18.42 4.75
CA MET A 177 10.38 -17.63 4.75
C MET A 177 9.55 -17.95 5.99
N THR A 178 9.26 -16.93 6.80
CA THR A 178 8.46 -17.07 8.02
C THR A 178 7.23 -16.17 7.92
N TYR A 179 6.04 -16.76 8.00
CA TYR A 179 4.78 -16.04 8.02
C TYR A 179 4.38 -15.66 9.45
N PHE A 180 3.81 -14.48 9.62
CA PHE A 180 3.24 -14.00 10.89
C PHE A 180 1.76 -13.73 10.73
N PRO A 181 0.88 -14.47 11.45
CA PRO A 181 -0.58 -14.32 11.35
C PRO A 181 -1.10 -13.09 12.11
N SER A 182 -0.24 -12.31 12.75
CA SER A 182 -0.63 -11.11 13.47
C SER A 182 0.51 -10.11 13.61
N GLY A 183 0.16 -8.86 13.93
CA GLY A 183 1.14 -7.82 14.23
C GLY A 183 1.93 -8.09 15.49
N GLU A 184 1.31 -8.72 16.51
CA GLU A 184 1.99 -9.09 17.77
C GLU A 184 3.10 -10.11 17.52
N ALA A 185 2.83 -11.13 16.69
CA ALA A 185 3.83 -12.14 16.33
C ALA A 185 5.00 -11.51 15.55
N LYS A 186 4.69 -10.64 14.57
CA LYS A 186 5.71 -9.86 13.85
C LYS A 186 6.52 -8.99 14.81
N PHE A 187 5.87 -8.29 15.74
CA PHE A 187 6.51 -7.34 16.65
C PHE A 187 7.58 -8.00 17.50
N ALA A 188 7.27 -9.16 18.09
CA ALA A 188 8.21 -9.89 18.93
C ALA A 188 9.49 -10.29 18.15
N GLU A 189 9.32 -10.85 16.96
CA GLU A 189 10.41 -11.28 16.10
C GLU A 189 11.19 -10.09 15.53
N LEU A 190 10.50 -9.01 15.15
CA LEU A 190 11.12 -7.79 14.65
C LEU A 190 12.12 -7.19 15.64
N LEU A 191 11.74 -7.10 16.92
CA LEU A 191 12.64 -6.59 17.96
C LEU A 191 13.88 -7.51 18.12
N ARG A 192 13.67 -8.81 18.10
CA ARG A 192 14.77 -9.80 18.18
C ARG A 192 15.76 -9.65 17.02
N GLN A 193 15.25 -9.47 15.80
CA GLN A 193 16.08 -9.34 14.62
C GLN A 193 16.81 -7.99 14.57
N LEU A 194 16.16 -6.89 14.97
CA LEU A 194 16.80 -5.58 15.04
C LEU A 194 18.04 -5.56 15.95
N ASP A 195 18.01 -6.32 17.04
CA ASP A 195 19.16 -6.45 17.96
C ASP A 195 20.39 -7.08 17.29
N THR A 196 20.21 -7.87 16.23
CA THR A 196 21.29 -8.55 15.52
C THR A 196 21.98 -7.70 14.44
N ALA A 197 21.53 -6.46 14.22
CA ALA A 197 22.08 -5.58 13.19
C ALA A 197 23.55 -5.21 13.47
N GLU A 198 24.39 -5.29 12.45
CA GLU A 198 25.83 -4.99 12.52
C GLU A 198 26.26 -3.89 11.52
N LYS A 199 25.64 -3.85 10.32
CA LYS A 199 26.05 -2.96 9.23
C LYS A 199 25.04 -1.84 9.01
N TYR A 200 23.77 -2.19 8.74
CA TYR A 200 22.73 -1.22 8.44
C TYR A 200 21.30 -1.70 8.76
N ILE A 201 20.42 -0.75 9.04
CA ILE A 201 18.97 -0.97 9.17
C ILE A 201 18.24 0.02 8.29
N PHE A 202 17.38 -0.47 7.39
CA PHE A 202 16.49 0.32 6.55
C PHE A 202 15.04 0.13 6.98
N VAL A 203 14.32 1.22 7.17
CA VAL A 203 12.94 1.25 7.65
C VAL A 203 12.12 2.15 6.73
N GLU A 204 11.12 1.60 6.03
CA GLU A 204 10.20 2.30 5.14
C GLU A 204 8.77 1.93 5.49
N TYR A 205 7.98 2.90 5.97
CA TYR A 205 6.62 2.63 6.41
C TYR A 205 5.65 3.76 6.04
N PHE A 206 4.43 3.37 5.64
CA PHE A 206 3.37 4.31 5.34
C PHE A 206 2.88 5.06 6.58
N ILE A 207 2.71 4.36 7.72
CA ILE A 207 2.31 4.95 8.99
C ILE A 207 3.35 4.61 10.06
N ILE A 208 3.81 5.68 10.73
CA ILE A 208 4.53 5.62 12.00
C ILE A 208 3.74 6.47 12.99
N ASP A 209 3.36 5.90 14.13
CA ASP A 209 2.73 6.64 15.24
C ASP A 209 3.45 6.32 16.55
N GLU A 210 3.68 7.34 17.37
CA GLU A 210 4.34 7.17 18.65
C GLU A 210 3.45 6.40 19.65
N GLY A 211 3.96 5.28 20.11
CA GLY A 211 3.34 4.36 21.03
C GLY A 211 4.31 3.29 21.47
N LEU A 212 3.80 2.17 21.96
CA LEU A 212 4.60 1.02 22.38
C LEU A 212 5.39 0.43 21.22
N PHE A 213 4.71 0.18 20.07
CA PHE A 213 5.36 -0.49 18.94
C PHE A 213 6.53 0.34 18.42
N TRP A 214 6.25 1.57 17.97
CA TRP A 214 7.32 2.44 17.46
C TRP A 214 8.36 2.78 18.52
N GLY A 215 7.95 3.02 19.77
CA GLY A 215 8.87 3.35 20.85
C GLY A 215 9.91 2.28 21.12
N ARG A 216 9.52 0.99 21.10
CA ARG A 216 10.46 -0.13 21.26
C ARG A 216 11.39 -0.29 20.05
N VAL A 217 10.85 -0.15 18.84
CA VAL A 217 11.67 -0.15 17.62
C VAL A 217 12.67 1.01 17.66
N LEU A 218 12.22 2.23 17.95
CA LEU A 218 13.07 3.42 18.00
C LEU A 218 14.18 3.34 19.06
N GLU A 219 13.91 2.73 20.19
CA GLU A 219 14.91 2.47 21.24
C GLU A 219 16.09 1.65 20.71
N ILE A 220 15.80 0.56 19.98
CA ILE A 220 16.83 -0.27 19.36
C ILE A 220 17.54 0.49 18.24
N LEU A 221 16.80 1.18 17.36
CA LEU A 221 17.38 1.97 16.28
C LEU A 221 18.37 3.03 16.79
N ALA A 222 17.99 3.73 17.87
CA ALA A 222 18.84 4.75 18.47
C ALA A 222 20.12 4.14 19.08
N ARG A 223 20.01 2.98 19.75
CA ARG A 223 21.14 2.25 20.28
C ARG A 223 22.07 1.77 19.16
N LYS A 224 21.53 1.17 18.11
CA LYS A 224 22.30 0.68 16.95
C LYS A 224 22.98 1.83 16.20
N ALA A 225 22.32 2.96 16.03
CA ALA A 225 22.95 4.16 15.46
C ALA A 225 24.12 4.68 16.32
N ALA A 226 24.00 4.61 17.65
CA ALA A 226 25.09 4.98 18.56
C ALA A 226 26.27 3.96 18.51
N GLU A 227 26.00 2.70 18.18
CA GLU A 227 27.00 1.65 17.92
C GLU A 227 27.69 1.81 16.54
N GLY A 228 27.22 2.72 15.69
CA GLY A 228 27.81 3.00 14.37
C GLY A 228 27.10 2.32 13.19
N VAL A 229 25.99 1.62 13.43
CA VAL A 229 25.15 1.03 12.38
C VAL A 229 24.49 2.15 11.54
N ASP A 230 24.46 1.99 10.20
CA ASP A 230 23.79 2.93 9.29
C ASP A 230 22.26 2.76 9.36
N VAL A 231 21.60 3.57 10.20
CA VAL A 231 20.14 3.52 10.37
C VAL A 231 19.46 4.56 9.49
N ARG A 232 18.58 4.10 8.59
CA ARG A 232 17.79 4.96 7.69
C ARG A 232 16.30 4.70 7.89
N VAL A 233 15.55 5.77 8.12
CA VAL A 233 14.08 5.74 8.28
C VAL A 233 13.44 6.59 7.19
N MET A 234 12.46 6.04 6.49
CA MET A 234 11.62 6.76 5.55
C MET A 234 10.14 6.52 5.89
N TYR A 235 9.34 7.56 5.81
CA TYR A 235 7.89 7.44 6.01
C TYR A 235 7.13 8.37 5.06
N ASP A 236 5.86 8.02 4.80
CA ASP A 236 5.01 8.82 3.92
C ASP A 236 4.61 10.15 4.59
N GLY A 237 4.52 11.20 3.80
CA GLY A 237 4.16 12.55 4.26
C GLY A 237 2.77 12.68 4.88
N THR A 238 1.89 11.67 4.73
CA THR A 238 0.60 11.62 5.44
C THR A 238 0.77 11.55 6.96
N CYS A 239 1.89 11.01 7.46
CA CYS A 239 2.22 11.02 8.89
C CYS A 239 2.30 12.44 9.45
N GLU A 240 2.74 13.44 8.66
CA GLU A 240 2.81 14.83 9.10
C GLU A 240 1.44 15.45 9.42
N PHE A 241 0.33 14.85 8.95
CA PHE A 241 -1.03 15.30 9.28
C PHE A 241 -1.62 14.63 10.49
N SER A 242 -1.32 13.32 10.64
CA SER A 242 -2.07 12.46 11.56
C SER A 242 -1.28 12.11 12.81
N THR A 243 0.03 11.85 12.70
CA THR A 243 0.78 11.18 13.75
C THR A 243 2.07 11.88 14.17
N LEU A 244 2.84 12.45 13.24
CA LEU A 244 4.17 13.00 13.50
C LEU A 244 4.27 14.50 13.18
N PRO A 245 5.01 15.31 13.96
CA PRO A 245 5.25 16.71 13.64
C PRO A 245 6.30 16.86 12.54
N ARG A 246 6.30 18.01 11.86
CA ARG A 246 7.23 18.31 10.75
C ARG A 246 8.71 18.26 11.13
N ASP A 247 9.04 18.51 12.38
CA ASP A 247 10.41 18.48 12.87
C ASP A 247 10.87 17.09 13.32
N TYR A 248 10.01 16.07 13.12
CA TYR A 248 10.31 14.69 13.51
C TYR A 248 11.58 14.12 12.85
N PRO A 249 11.87 14.38 11.56
CA PRO A 249 13.15 13.97 10.97
C PRO A 249 14.36 14.53 11.70
N LYS A 250 14.31 15.80 12.11
CA LYS A 250 15.41 16.42 12.89
C LYS A 250 15.60 15.77 14.26
N ARG A 251 14.52 15.27 14.84
CA ARG A 251 14.58 14.55 16.14
C ARG A 251 15.22 13.19 15.97
N LEU A 252 14.94 12.48 14.88
CA LEU A 252 15.60 11.22 14.54
C LEU A 252 17.09 11.44 14.19
N GLU A 253 17.40 12.48 13.42
CA GLU A 253 18.78 12.85 13.10
C GLU A 253 19.62 13.17 14.35
N ALA A 254 18.99 13.76 15.39
CA ALA A 254 19.66 13.99 16.67
C ALA A 254 20.05 12.71 17.43
N LEU A 255 19.38 11.58 17.12
CA LEU A 255 19.72 10.25 17.61
C LEU A 255 20.75 9.52 16.69
N GLY A 256 21.23 10.15 15.64
CA GLY A 256 22.11 9.54 14.65
C GLY A 256 21.38 8.77 13.56
N ILE A 257 20.06 8.81 13.51
CA ILE A 257 19.22 8.11 12.54
C ILE A 257 18.96 9.04 11.34
N ARG A 258 19.34 8.62 10.14
CA ARG A 258 19.04 9.38 8.91
C ARG A 258 17.54 9.25 8.58
N CYS A 259 16.85 10.36 8.30
CA CYS A 259 15.42 10.33 8.05
C CYS A 259 15.03 11.08 6.79
N LYS A 260 14.08 10.54 6.03
CA LYS A 260 13.42 11.17 4.89
C LYS A 260 11.91 11.05 5.00
N VAL A 261 11.20 12.07 4.48
CA VAL A 261 9.75 12.06 4.33
C VAL A 261 9.43 11.97 2.85
N PHE A 262 8.69 10.93 2.45
CA PHE A 262 8.23 10.79 1.08
C PHE A 262 7.04 11.71 0.81
N SER A 263 7.09 12.48 -0.29
CA SER A 263 5.99 13.35 -0.74
C SER A 263 5.34 14.16 0.40
N PRO A 264 6.12 15.04 1.11
CA PRO A 264 5.56 15.85 2.18
C PRO A 264 4.42 16.70 1.64
N VAL A 265 3.31 16.75 2.38
CA VAL A 265 2.10 17.42 1.91
C VAL A 265 2.24 18.94 2.00
N GLN A 266 2.05 19.60 0.86
CA GLN A 266 2.13 21.06 0.72
C GLN A 266 0.71 21.68 0.66
N PRO A 267 0.53 22.96 1.06
CA PRO A 267 -0.79 23.59 1.15
C PRO A 267 -1.44 23.97 -0.19
N PHE A 268 -0.90 23.52 -1.32
CA PHE A 268 -1.47 23.76 -2.65
C PHE A 268 -2.12 22.49 -3.18
N VAL A 269 -3.27 22.63 -3.84
CA VAL A 269 -3.93 21.51 -4.51
C VAL A 269 -3.02 21.01 -5.61
N SER A 270 -2.52 19.80 -5.41
CA SER A 270 -1.65 19.10 -6.35
C SER A 270 -2.15 17.69 -6.52
N THR A 271 -2.10 17.17 -7.74
CA THR A 271 -2.36 15.76 -8.04
C THR A 271 -1.35 14.82 -7.38
N HIS A 272 -0.22 15.34 -6.88
CA HIS A 272 0.77 14.61 -6.10
C HIS A 272 0.22 13.95 -4.83
N TYR A 273 -0.94 14.38 -4.31
CA TYR A 273 -1.54 13.80 -3.12
C TYR A 273 -2.04 12.37 -3.30
N ASN A 274 -2.26 11.92 -4.53
CA ASN A 274 -2.72 10.57 -4.82
C ASN A 274 -1.58 9.54 -4.78
N TYR A 275 -0.35 9.95 -5.12
CA TYR A 275 0.79 9.04 -5.12
C TYR A 275 1.42 8.99 -3.74
N ARG A 276 1.26 7.82 -3.06
CA ARG A 276 1.73 7.59 -1.70
C ARG A 276 2.65 6.39 -1.64
N ASP A 277 3.61 6.45 -0.75
CA ASP A 277 4.44 5.31 -0.41
C ASP A 277 3.72 4.43 0.61
N HIS A 278 2.98 3.44 0.11
CA HIS A 278 2.21 2.52 0.96
C HIS A 278 3.00 1.27 1.33
N ARG A 279 4.28 1.20 0.99
CA ARG A 279 5.15 0.07 1.33
C ARG A 279 5.44 0.00 2.82
N LYS A 280 5.76 -1.19 3.30
CA LYS A 280 6.19 -1.48 4.66
C LYS A 280 7.35 -2.43 4.57
N ILE A 281 8.55 -1.88 4.54
CA ILE A 281 9.80 -2.61 4.37
C ILE A 281 10.70 -2.33 5.56
N LEU A 282 11.25 -3.39 6.14
CA LEU A 282 12.36 -3.28 7.09
C LEU A 282 13.43 -4.27 6.69
N VAL A 283 14.65 -3.79 6.52
CA VAL A 283 15.82 -4.59 6.13
C VAL A 283 16.91 -4.46 7.16
N ILE A 284 17.54 -5.57 7.51
CA ILE A 284 18.66 -5.67 8.44
C ILE A 284 19.83 -6.33 7.70
N ASP A 285 20.93 -5.59 7.52
CA ASP A 285 22.19 -6.05 6.93
C ASP A 285 22.05 -6.73 5.56
N GLY A 286 20.95 -6.49 4.82
CA GLY A 286 20.63 -7.17 3.55
C GLY A 286 20.34 -8.66 3.69
N ARG A 287 20.33 -9.23 4.89
CA ARG A 287 20.15 -10.66 5.16
C ARG A 287 18.79 -11.01 5.74
N VAL A 288 18.15 -10.10 6.45
CA VAL A 288 16.80 -10.26 7.01
C VAL A 288 15.93 -9.11 6.51
N GLY A 289 14.74 -9.44 6.01
CA GLY A 289 13.78 -8.46 5.51
C GLY A 289 12.36 -8.77 5.97
N PHE A 290 11.60 -7.74 6.35
CA PHE A 290 10.19 -7.84 6.73
C PHE A 290 9.33 -7.02 5.78
N THR A 291 8.17 -7.58 5.40
CA THR A 291 7.10 -6.83 4.74
C THR A 291 5.72 -7.38 5.12
N GLY A 292 4.64 -6.78 4.61
CA GLY A 292 3.26 -7.16 4.87
C GLY A 292 2.35 -5.97 5.17
N GLY A 293 1.18 -6.20 5.75
CA GLY A 293 0.18 -5.17 6.03
C GLY A 293 0.48 -4.28 7.24
N VAL A 294 1.28 -4.78 8.19
CA VAL A 294 1.50 -4.19 9.53
C VAL A 294 2.33 -2.92 9.48
N ASN A 295 1.75 -1.76 9.86
CA ASN A 295 2.47 -0.50 10.09
C ASN A 295 3.07 -0.43 11.51
N LEU A 296 3.82 0.66 11.81
CA LEU A 296 4.46 0.89 13.11
C LEU A 296 3.56 1.79 13.99
N ALA A 297 2.42 1.23 14.42
CA ALA A 297 1.47 1.89 15.32
C ALA A 297 0.76 0.84 16.20
N ASP A 298 0.30 1.27 17.36
CA ASP A 298 -0.16 0.38 18.45
C ASP A 298 -1.44 -0.40 18.13
N GLU A 299 -2.30 0.09 17.24
CA GLU A 299 -3.47 -0.65 16.77
C GLU A 299 -3.10 -1.93 16.01
N TYR A 300 -1.97 -1.95 15.31
CA TYR A 300 -1.52 -3.13 14.53
C TYR A 300 -1.05 -4.29 15.40
N ILE A 301 -0.72 -4.01 16.67
CA ILE A 301 -0.34 -5.03 17.67
C ILE A 301 -1.43 -5.21 18.74
N ASN A 302 -2.64 -4.70 18.50
CA ASN A 302 -3.77 -4.76 19.42
C ASN A 302 -3.49 -4.18 20.83
N HIS A 303 -2.47 -3.33 20.96
CA HIS A 303 -2.20 -2.59 22.20
C HIS A 303 -3.23 -1.47 22.41
N VAL A 304 -3.77 -0.94 21.32
CA VAL A 304 -4.88 0.03 21.30
C VAL A 304 -6.00 -0.51 20.43
N GLU A 305 -7.22 -0.64 21.01
CA GLU A 305 -8.40 -1.02 20.28
C GLU A 305 -9.01 0.20 19.57
N LYS A 306 -9.03 0.19 18.22
CA LYS A 306 -9.52 1.30 17.41
C LYS A 306 -10.79 0.97 16.63
N TYR A 307 -10.87 -0.23 16.04
CA TYR A 307 -12.00 -0.74 15.25
C TYR A 307 -12.26 -2.21 15.60
N GLY A 308 -12.42 -2.51 16.89
CA GLY A 308 -12.35 -3.87 17.39
C GLY A 308 -10.94 -4.43 17.27
N ARG A 309 -10.83 -5.75 17.27
CA ARG A 309 -9.54 -6.42 17.10
C ARG A 309 -8.97 -6.15 15.70
N TRP A 310 -7.66 -5.92 15.61
CA TRP A 310 -6.95 -5.71 14.36
C TRP A 310 -6.31 -7.00 13.88
N LYS A 311 -6.70 -7.47 12.69
CA LYS A 311 -6.15 -8.66 12.05
C LYS A 311 -5.26 -8.23 10.89
N ASP A 312 -3.97 -8.49 11.00
CA ASP A 312 -3.00 -8.22 9.95
C ASP A 312 -2.07 -9.40 9.74
N ALA A 313 -1.23 -9.34 8.72
CA ALA A 313 -0.25 -10.36 8.39
C ALA A 313 1.07 -9.76 7.94
N ALA A 314 2.14 -10.51 8.13
CA ALA A 314 3.47 -10.12 7.65
C ALA A 314 4.28 -11.36 7.27
N ILE A 315 5.37 -11.13 6.53
CA ILE A 315 6.36 -12.14 6.19
C ILE A 315 7.76 -11.64 6.50
N MET A 316 8.61 -12.52 7.01
CA MET A 316 10.06 -12.33 7.14
C MET A 316 10.75 -13.21 6.11
N LEU A 317 11.73 -12.64 5.45
CA LEU A 317 12.65 -13.32 4.54
C LEU A 317 14.05 -13.29 5.13
N GLU A 318 14.75 -14.42 5.07
CA GLU A 318 16.16 -14.53 5.43
C GLU A 318 16.90 -15.15 4.25
N GLY A 319 17.87 -14.44 3.67
CA GLY A 319 18.63 -14.90 2.51
C GLY A 319 18.49 -14.02 1.28
N GLU A 320 18.70 -14.59 0.08
CA GLU A 320 18.91 -13.85 -1.16
C GLU A 320 17.73 -12.94 -1.58
N ALA A 321 16.49 -13.33 -1.28
CA ALA A 321 15.32 -12.53 -1.66
C ALA A 321 15.27 -11.16 -0.95
N VAL A 322 15.99 -10.99 0.17
CA VAL A 322 16.09 -9.70 0.86
C VAL A 322 16.75 -8.64 -0.02
N ARG A 323 17.53 -9.06 -1.03
CA ARG A 323 18.14 -8.16 -2.02
C ARG A 323 17.10 -7.30 -2.75
N SER A 324 15.96 -7.88 -3.13
CA SER A 324 14.87 -7.11 -3.77
C SER A 324 14.21 -6.12 -2.81
N LEU A 325 14.01 -6.46 -1.53
CA LEU A 325 13.50 -5.51 -0.53
C LEU A 325 14.49 -4.37 -0.27
N THR A 326 15.80 -4.69 -0.21
CA THR A 326 16.87 -3.69 -0.09
C THR A 326 16.87 -2.75 -1.29
N ALA A 327 16.72 -3.29 -2.49
CA ALA A 327 16.65 -2.54 -3.74
C ALA A 327 15.46 -1.58 -3.78
N LEU A 328 14.27 -2.05 -3.40
CA LEU A 328 13.06 -1.23 -3.31
C LEU A 328 13.22 -0.04 -2.36
N PHE A 329 13.78 -0.27 -1.18
CA PHE A 329 14.09 0.82 -0.24
C PHE A 329 15.08 1.82 -0.84
N LEU A 330 16.18 1.33 -1.40
CA LEU A 330 17.24 2.18 -1.94
C LEU A 330 16.78 3.00 -3.15
N GLU A 331 15.89 2.46 -3.99
CA GLU A 331 15.27 3.19 -5.09
C GLU A 331 14.57 4.45 -4.58
N MET A 332 13.64 4.31 -3.64
CA MET A 332 12.91 5.45 -3.08
C MET A 332 13.81 6.38 -2.27
N TRP A 333 14.77 5.82 -1.55
CA TRP A 333 15.77 6.62 -0.84
C TRP A 333 16.59 7.49 -1.77
N SER A 334 16.84 7.05 -3.01
CA SER A 334 17.68 7.71 -4.00
C SER A 334 16.95 8.70 -4.93
N VAL A 335 15.63 8.89 -4.77
CA VAL A 335 14.85 9.82 -5.60
C VAL A 335 15.47 11.23 -5.64
N LEU A 336 15.96 11.73 -4.52
CA LEU A 336 16.58 13.07 -4.38
C LEU A 336 18.10 13.03 -4.16
N LYS A 337 18.75 11.88 -4.41
CA LYS A 337 20.19 11.69 -4.22
C LYS A 337 20.80 10.85 -5.35
N GLU A 338 22.13 10.82 -5.42
CA GLU A 338 22.82 9.80 -6.19
C GLU A 338 22.57 8.41 -5.59
N PRO A 339 22.36 7.38 -6.43
CA PRO A 339 22.12 6.02 -5.97
C PRO A 339 23.38 5.40 -5.35
N GLU A 340 23.18 4.65 -4.26
CA GLU A 340 24.23 3.93 -3.54
C GLU A 340 24.01 2.40 -3.66
N PHE A 341 23.46 1.92 -4.79
CA PHE A 341 23.02 0.53 -4.95
C PHE A 341 24.14 -0.49 -4.74
N GLU A 342 25.30 -0.27 -5.39
CA GLU A 342 26.44 -1.18 -5.33
C GLU A 342 26.96 -1.38 -3.90
N ALA A 343 26.95 -0.32 -3.08
CA ALA A 343 27.43 -0.38 -1.70
C ALA A 343 26.60 -1.33 -0.81
N PHE A 344 25.36 -1.65 -1.19
CA PHE A 344 24.45 -2.49 -0.38
C PHE A 344 24.01 -3.77 -1.07
N LEU A 345 24.16 -3.87 -2.39
CA LEU A 345 23.73 -5.03 -3.16
C LEU A 345 24.89 -5.92 -3.67
N ALA A 346 26.14 -5.48 -3.56
CA ALA A 346 27.28 -6.23 -4.04
C ALA A 346 27.66 -7.41 -3.13
N ASP A 347 27.46 -7.27 -1.82
CA ASP A 347 27.86 -8.27 -0.84
C ASP A 347 27.06 -9.59 -1.05
N PRO A 348 27.73 -10.76 -0.95
CA PRO A 348 27.03 -12.04 -0.91
C PRO A 348 26.19 -12.15 0.37
N ILE A 349 24.99 -12.67 0.21
CA ILE A 349 24.05 -12.88 1.32
C ILE A 349 24.20 -14.31 1.81
N PRO A 350 24.36 -14.54 3.12
CA PRO A 350 24.40 -15.89 3.67
C PRO A 350 23.13 -16.68 3.33
N VAL A 351 23.30 -17.92 2.89
CA VAL A 351 22.18 -18.83 2.62
C VAL A 351 21.81 -19.53 3.93
N PRO A 352 20.53 -19.46 4.35
CA PRO A 352 20.05 -20.19 5.52
C PRO A 352 20.16 -21.71 5.34
N GLU A 353 20.25 -22.44 6.45
CA GLU A 353 20.38 -23.90 6.43
C GLU A 353 19.16 -24.62 5.83
N HIS A 354 17.97 -24.05 6.02
CA HIS A 354 16.70 -24.65 5.57
C HIS A 354 15.96 -23.70 4.62
N THR A 355 16.14 -23.95 3.32
CA THR A 355 15.42 -23.21 2.28
C THR A 355 14.59 -24.17 1.45
N GLN A 356 13.31 -23.86 1.24
CA GLN A 356 12.40 -24.62 0.40
C GLN A 356 11.42 -23.70 -0.30
N GLY A 357 11.14 -23.96 -1.57
CA GLY A 357 10.29 -23.14 -2.40
C GLY A 357 11.03 -21.91 -2.95
N THR A 358 10.29 -20.98 -3.50
CA THR A 358 10.84 -19.73 -4.05
C THR A 358 10.11 -18.50 -3.52
N ALA A 359 10.83 -17.37 -3.46
CA ALA A 359 10.28 -16.06 -3.13
C ALA A 359 10.66 -15.04 -4.21
N ALA A 360 9.71 -14.21 -4.60
CA ALA A 360 9.93 -13.05 -5.46
C ALA A 360 9.33 -11.82 -4.78
N PRO A 361 10.10 -11.06 -3.99
CA PRO A 361 9.66 -9.74 -3.57
C PRO A 361 9.66 -8.81 -4.78
N TYR A 362 8.54 -8.11 -4.99
CA TYR A 362 8.34 -7.18 -6.10
C TYR A 362 7.73 -5.86 -5.62
N GLY A 363 7.98 -4.80 -6.37
CA GLY A 363 7.35 -3.50 -6.20
C GLY A 363 6.29 -3.24 -7.25
N ASP A 364 5.40 -2.30 -6.93
CA ASP A 364 4.46 -1.72 -7.89
C ASP A 364 4.64 -0.20 -7.87
N CYS A 365 4.77 0.40 -9.05
CA CYS A 365 5.03 1.83 -9.23
C CYS A 365 3.90 2.47 -10.03
N PRO A 366 3.15 3.44 -9.49
CA PRO A 366 2.04 4.04 -10.21
C PRO A 366 2.44 4.95 -11.37
N LEU A 367 3.74 5.14 -11.61
CA LEU A 367 4.28 6.10 -12.58
C LEU A 367 4.95 5.46 -13.81
N ASP A 368 5.20 4.15 -13.83
CA ASP A 368 5.85 3.45 -14.96
C ASP A 368 4.88 3.04 -16.06
N GLY A 369 3.61 2.85 -15.72
CA GLY A 369 2.55 2.44 -16.64
C GLY A 369 2.22 0.96 -16.59
N GLU A 370 2.91 0.18 -15.75
CA GLU A 370 2.58 -1.19 -15.39
C GLU A 370 1.72 -1.24 -14.13
N ARG A 371 0.99 -2.32 -13.92
CA ARG A 371 0.16 -2.58 -12.73
C ARG A 371 0.53 -3.94 -12.19
N VAL A 372 1.73 -4.01 -11.65
CA VAL A 372 2.38 -5.29 -11.32
C VAL A 372 1.55 -6.08 -10.33
N GLY A 373 1.04 -5.43 -9.28
CA GLY A 373 0.22 -6.08 -8.27
C GLY A 373 -1.07 -6.65 -8.83
N GLU A 374 -1.76 -5.89 -9.68
CA GLU A 374 -2.98 -6.34 -10.34
C GLU A 374 -2.72 -7.53 -11.28
N MET A 375 -1.65 -7.46 -12.08
CA MET A 375 -1.30 -8.54 -13.01
C MET A 375 -0.93 -9.83 -12.27
N VAL A 376 -0.22 -9.74 -11.15
CA VAL A 376 0.05 -10.90 -10.28
C VAL A 376 -1.25 -11.53 -9.77
N TYR A 377 -2.19 -10.72 -9.28
CA TYR A 377 -3.47 -11.21 -8.78
C TYR A 377 -4.33 -11.85 -9.87
N ILE A 378 -4.40 -11.24 -11.04
CA ILE A 378 -5.11 -11.80 -12.21
C ILE A 378 -4.48 -13.11 -12.67
N ASP A 379 -3.15 -13.20 -12.71
CA ASP A 379 -2.44 -14.43 -13.09
C ASP A 379 -2.74 -15.57 -12.10
N LEU A 380 -2.70 -15.31 -10.80
CA LEU A 380 -3.05 -16.31 -9.77
C LEU A 380 -4.51 -16.77 -9.91
N LEU A 381 -5.46 -15.83 -10.07
CA LEU A 381 -6.88 -16.15 -10.29
C LEU A 381 -7.09 -17.01 -11.54
N ASN A 382 -6.37 -16.74 -12.62
CA ASN A 382 -6.48 -17.50 -13.86
C ASN A 382 -5.85 -18.90 -13.78
N ARG A 383 -4.83 -19.09 -12.93
CA ARG A 383 -4.13 -20.36 -12.76
C ARG A 383 -4.67 -21.23 -11.63
N ALA A 384 -5.43 -20.68 -10.69
CA ALA A 384 -6.06 -21.42 -9.60
C ALA A 384 -6.92 -22.57 -10.13
N ARG A 385 -6.84 -23.74 -9.47
CA ARG A 385 -7.52 -24.98 -9.88
C ARG A 385 -8.52 -25.49 -8.85
N GLU A 386 -8.16 -25.42 -7.57
CA GLU A 386 -8.95 -25.90 -6.45
C GLU A 386 -9.55 -24.75 -5.66
N TYR A 387 -8.70 -23.85 -5.18
CA TYR A 387 -9.15 -22.70 -4.40
C TYR A 387 -8.23 -21.49 -4.53
N ILE A 388 -8.79 -20.32 -4.26
CA ILE A 388 -8.06 -19.09 -3.96
C ILE A 388 -8.74 -18.37 -2.79
N HIS A 389 -8.02 -18.21 -1.70
CA HIS A 389 -8.48 -17.58 -0.47
C HIS A 389 -7.79 -16.23 -0.28
N ILE A 390 -8.58 -15.20 0.01
CA ILE A 390 -8.12 -13.81 -0.03
C ILE A 390 -8.53 -13.10 1.26
N MET A 391 -7.59 -12.46 1.95
CA MET A 391 -7.87 -11.48 3.00
C MET A 391 -7.49 -10.09 2.52
N THR A 392 -8.42 -9.13 2.59
CA THR A 392 -8.18 -7.74 2.18
C THR A 392 -9.05 -6.77 2.99
N PRO A 393 -8.55 -5.55 3.32
CA PRO A 393 -9.37 -4.56 4.04
C PRO A 393 -10.41 -3.87 3.17
N TYR A 394 -10.17 -3.79 1.87
CA TYR A 394 -11.02 -3.07 0.93
C TYR A 394 -11.32 -3.92 -0.30
N LEU A 395 -12.49 -3.71 -0.89
CA LEU A 395 -12.95 -4.40 -2.09
C LEU A 395 -13.57 -3.35 -3.04
N ILE A 396 -12.72 -2.64 -3.77
CA ILE A 396 -13.10 -1.58 -4.70
C ILE A 396 -12.48 -1.92 -6.04
N LEU A 397 -13.11 -2.85 -6.74
CA LEU A 397 -12.57 -3.51 -7.93
C LEU A 397 -12.77 -2.66 -9.19
N ASP A 398 -11.82 -2.78 -10.09
CA ASP A 398 -12.00 -2.47 -11.49
C ASP A 398 -12.70 -3.61 -12.24
N GLY A 399 -12.89 -3.46 -13.55
CA GLY A 399 -13.57 -4.45 -14.37
C GLY A 399 -12.74 -5.70 -14.61
N GLU A 400 -11.42 -5.58 -14.68
CA GLU A 400 -10.47 -6.64 -14.94
C GLU A 400 -10.41 -7.63 -13.78
N LEU A 401 -10.19 -7.14 -12.56
CA LEU A 401 -10.18 -7.97 -11.34
C LEU A 401 -11.56 -8.54 -11.01
N GLU A 402 -12.63 -7.74 -11.15
CA GLU A 402 -14.00 -8.26 -10.95
C GLU A 402 -14.28 -9.42 -11.91
N THR A 403 -13.87 -9.31 -13.16
CA THR A 403 -14.01 -10.38 -14.17
C THR A 403 -13.16 -11.61 -13.83
N ALA A 404 -11.91 -11.41 -13.39
CA ALA A 404 -11.04 -12.52 -13.05
C ALA A 404 -11.55 -13.32 -11.84
N LEU A 405 -12.04 -12.63 -10.79
CA LEU A 405 -12.67 -13.27 -9.61
C LEU A 405 -13.89 -14.10 -10.00
N LYS A 406 -14.80 -13.52 -10.80
CA LYS A 406 -16.00 -14.20 -11.28
C LYS A 406 -15.65 -15.43 -12.14
N PHE A 407 -14.76 -15.23 -13.09
CA PHE A 407 -14.36 -16.31 -14.00
C PHE A 407 -13.68 -17.48 -13.26
N ALA A 408 -12.86 -17.20 -12.25
CA ALA A 408 -12.29 -18.26 -11.43
C ALA A 408 -13.38 -19.07 -10.70
N ALA A 409 -14.36 -18.40 -10.07
CA ALA A 409 -15.46 -19.08 -9.40
C ALA A 409 -16.37 -19.85 -10.38
N GLU A 410 -16.70 -19.28 -11.53
CA GLU A 410 -17.51 -19.93 -12.57
C GLU A 410 -16.82 -21.14 -13.19
N ARG A 411 -15.48 -21.23 -13.16
CA ARG A 411 -14.70 -22.42 -13.54
C ARG A 411 -14.74 -23.53 -12.48
N GLY A 412 -15.34 -23.28 -11.31
CA GLY A 412 -15.43 -24.23 -10.20
C GLY A 412 -14.32 -24.09 -9.15
N VAL A 413 -13.49 -23.04 -9.21
CA VAL A 413 -12.50 -22.71 -8.17
C VAL A 413 -13.24 -22.17 -6.95
N ASP A 414 -12.86 -22.63 -5.75
CA ASP A 414 -13.37 -22.04 -4.50
C ASP A 414 -12.73 -20.67 -4.24
N VAL A 415 -13.38 -19.60 -4.70
CA VAL A 415 -12.95 -18.23 -4.49
C VAL A 415 -13.60 -17.69 -3.23
N HIS A 416 -12.81 -17.44 -2.17
CA HIS A 416 -13.35 -16.99 -0.89
C HIS A 416 -12.60 -15.74 -0.39
N LEU A 417 -13.36 -14.65 -0.14
CA LEU A 417 -12.84 -13.39 0.39
C LEU A 417 -13.26 -13.20 1.85
N ILE A 418 -12.28 -12.85 2.70
CA ILE A 418 -12.53 -12.36 4.06
C ILE A 418 -12.31 -10.84 4.07
N LEU A 419 -13.33 -10.12 4.53
CA LEU A 419 -13.39 -8.66 4.63
C LEU A 419 -13.66 -8.23 6.08
N PRO A 420 -13.40 -6.95 6.45
CA PRO A 420 -13.69 -6.47 7.79
C PRO A 420 -15.17 -6.51 8.15
N GLY A 421 -15.51 -7.05 9.32
CA GLY A 421 -16.84 -6.94 9.92
C GLY A 421 -17.09 -5.55 10.53
N ILE A 422 -16.03 -4.92 11.06
CA ILE A 422 -16.03 -3.54 11.56
C ILE A 422 -15.13 -2.71 10.64
N ALA A 423 -15.71 -1.80 9.86
CA ALA A 423 -14.97 -0.99 8.91
C ALA A 423 -14.32 0.24 9.58
N ASP A 424 -13.09 0.57 9.18
CA ASP A 424 -12.39 1.80 9.58
C ASP A 424 -13.02 3.07 8.98
N LYS A 425 -13.56 2.96 7.76
CA LYS A 425 -14.14 4.06 6.99
C LYS A 425 -15.49 3.66 6.40
N LYS A 426 -16.52 4.48 6.66
CA LYS A 426 -17.89 4.21 6.20
C LYS A 426 -18.03 4.26 4.67
N PHE A 427 -17.40 5.23 3.99
CA PHE A 427 -17.54 5.39 2.55
C PHE A 427 -16.89 4.26 1.72
N PRO A 428 -15.62 3.87 1.96
CA PRO A 428 -15.04 2.69 1.33
C PRO A 428 -15.83 1.40 1.57
N ASN A 429 -16.37 1.22 2.78
CA ASN A 429 -17.22 0.06 3.08
C ASN A 429 -18.54 0.08 2.28
N ALA A 430 -19.19 1.24 2.15
CA ALA A 430 -20.39 1.36 1.32
C ALA A 430 -20.09 1.03 -0.16
N LEU A 431 -18.95 1.46 -0.64
CA LEU A 431 -18.49 1.20 -2.01
C LEU A 431 -18.16 -0.29 -2.21
N ALA A 432 -17.43 -0.92 -1.28
CA ALA A 432 -17.12 -2.35 -1.30
C ALA A 432 -18.41 -3.20 -1.44
N LYS A 433 -19.43 -2.89 -0.66
CA LYS A 433 -20.72 -3.61 -0.69
C LYS A 433 -21.46 -3.52 -2.03
N THR A 434 -21.12 -2.58 -2.90
CA THR A 434 -21.71 -2.51 -4.26
C THR A 434 -21.22 -3.62 -5.20
N HIS A 435 -20.07 -4.24 -4.88
CA HIS A 435 -19.51 -5.36 -5.65
C HIS A 435 -20.03 -6.72 -5.17
N TYR A 436 -20.55 -6.81 -3.93
CA TYR A 436 -20.91 -8.09 -3.32
C TYR A 436 -21.92 -8.90 -4.15
N SER A 437 -23.03 -8.30 -4.57
CA SER A 437 -24.07 -9.04 -5.30
C SER A 437 -23.54 -9.67 -6.57
N ALA A 438 -22.78 -8.90 -7.36
CA ALA A 438 -22.24 -9.38 -8.63
C ALA A 438 -21.21 -10.52 -8.46
N LEU A 439 -20.42 -10.49 -7.40
CA LEU A 439 -19.47 -11.56 -7.07
C LEU A 439 -20.19 -12.81 -6.54
N LEU A 440 -21.14 -12.64 -5.61
CA LEU A 440 -21.94 -13.73 -5.07
C LEU A 440 -22.78 -14.44 -6.14
N ASP A 441 -23.32 -13.69 -7.13
CA ASP A 441 -24.06 -14.26 -8.28
C ASP A 441 -23.19 -15.22 -9.12
N SER A 442 -21.88 -14.98 -9.18
CA SER A 442 -20.91 -15.82 -9.93
C SER A 442 -20.31 -16.94 -9.07
N GLY A 443 -20.75 -17.11 -7.82
CA GLY A 443 -20.26 -18.18 -6.93
C GLY A 443 -19.08 -17.80 -6.05
N VAL A 444 -18.57 -16.56 -6.10
CA VAL A 444 -17.55 -16.07 -5.17
C VAL A 444 -18.14 -16.02 -3.76
N LYS A 445 -17.44 -16.56 -2.79
CA LYS A 445 -17.83 -16.52 -1.37
C LYS A 445 -17.28 -15.27 -0.71
N ILE A 446 -18.09 -14.60 0.10
CA ILE A 446 -17.71 -13.42 0.87
C ILE A 446 -18.07 -13.64 2.34
N SER A 447 -17.11 -13.41 3.22
CA SER A 447 -17.28 -13.49 4.67
C SER A 447 -16.76 -12.23 5.35
N GLU A 448 -17.49 -11.75 6.36
CA GLU A 448 -17.12 -10.57 7.16
C GLU A 448 -16.60 -11.03 8.53
N TRP A 449 -15.36 -10.71 8.86
CA TRP A 449 -14.72 -11.06 10.13
C TRP A 449 -15.27 -10.21 11.26
N MET A 450 -16.02 -10.83 12.17
CA MET A 450 -16.84 -10.13 13.16
C MET A 450 -16.06 -9.48 14.32
N PRO A 451 -14.89 -10.01 14.76
CA PRO A 451 -14.17 -9.42 15.89
C PRO A 451 -13.61 -8.01 15.64
N GLY A 452 -13.47 -7.59 14.37
CA GLY A 452 -12.91 -6.26 14.11
C GLY A 452 -12.55 -5.97 12.65
N PHE A 453 -11.37 -5.40 12.47
CA PHE A 453 -10.88 -4.92 11.17
C PHE A 453 -9.79 -5.83 10.61
N VAL A 454 -10.07 -6.51 9.50
CA VAL A 454 -9.07 -7.26 8.72
C VAL A 454 -8.29 -6.26 7.87
N HIS A 455 -6.98 -6.18 8.11
CA HIS A 455 -6.06 -5.34 7.35
C HIS A 455 -4.99 -6.14 6.59
N ALA A 456 -4.98 -7.46 6.70
CA ALA A 456 -4.10 -8.34 5.93
C ALA A 456 -4.35 -8.19 4.42
N LYS A 457 -3.30 -8.34 3.61
CA LYS A 457 -3.34 -8.42 2.16
C LYS A 457 -2.63 -9.70 1.78
N VAL A 458 -3.43 -10.75 1.70
CA VAL A 458 -2.96 -12.12 1.54
C VAL A 458 -3.80 -12.82 0.49
N PHE A 459 -3.12 -13.52 -0.41
CA PHE A 459 -3.69 -14.47 -1.36
C PHE A 459 -3.02 -15.82 -1.12
N VAL A 460 -3.76 -16.88 -1.04
CA VAL A 460 -3.25 -18.25 -0.99
C VAL A 460 -3.99 -19.11 -2.00
N VAL A 461 -3.25 -19.91 -2.76
CA VAL A 461 -3.76 -20.64 -3.93
C VAL A 461 -3.28 -22.09 -3.88
N ASP A 462 -4.21 -23.04 -3.86
CA ASP A 462 -3.99 -24.49 -4.08
C ASP A 462 -2.86 -25.08 -3.22
N ASP A 463 -2.58 -24.60 -2.02
CA ASP A 463 -1.41 -24.95 -1.17
C ASP A 463 -0.04 -24.80 -1.84
N ARG A 464 0.04 -24.12 -2.98
CA ARG A 464 1.25 -24.03 -3.82
C ARG A 464 1.81 -22.64 -3.95
N GLU A 465 0.95 -21.63 -3.98
CA GLU A 465 1.33 -20.25 -4.19
C GLU A 465 0.67 -19.35 -3.17
N ALA A 466 1.37 -18.28 -2.79
CA ALA A 466 0.78 -17.23 -1.98
C ALA A 466 1.39 -15.86 -2.31
N VAL A 467 0.65 -14.80 -2.00
CA VAL A 467 1.15 -13.43 -1.98
C VAL A 467 0.88 -12.82 -0.61
N VAL A 468 1.90 -12.24 -0.02
CA VAL A 468 1.81 -11.45 1.23
C VAL A 468 2.44 -10.10 0.99
N GLY A 469 1.71 -9.01 1.24
CA GLY A 469 2.24 -7.69 0.96
C GLY A 469 1.41 -6.53 1.45
N THR A 470 1.50 -5.42 0.72
CA THR A 470 0.86 -4.16 1.08
C THR A 470 -0.33 -3.83 0.18
N ILE A 471 -0.51 -4.54 -0.94
CA ILE A 471 -1.42 -4.22 -2.04
C ILE A 471 -2.86 -4.61 -1.69
N ASN A 472 -3.74 -3.62 -1.51
CA ASN A 472 -5.17 -3.85 -1.31
C ASN A 472 -5.89 -4.11 -2.64
N LEU A 473 -7.10 -4.69 -2.56
CA LEU A 473 -8.03 -4.73 -3.69
C LEU A 473 -8.83 -3.42 -3.79
N ASP A 474 -8.13 -2.32 -4.03
CA ASP A 474 -8.74 -0.99 -4.26
C ASP A 474 -7.95 -0.16 -5.27
N TYR A 475 -8.62 0.83 -5.88
CA TYR A 475 -8.02 1.70 -6.90
C TYR A 475 -6.77 2.42 -6.43
N ARG A 476 -6.69 2.79 -5.13
CA ARG A 476 -5.50 3.50 -4.63
C ARG A 476 -4.28 2.62 -4.65
N SER A 477 -4.41 1.38 -4.16
CA SER A 477 -3.30 0.43 -4.18
C SER A 477 -2.91 0.02 -5.59
N LEU A 478 -3.89 -0.22 -6.47
CA LEU A 478 -3.63 -0.75 -7.82
C LEU A 478 -3.17 0.31 -8.83
N TYR A 479 -3.45 1.61 -8.59
CA TYR A 479 -3.21 2.66 -9.59
C TYR A 479 -2.45 3.88 -9.08
N HIS A 480 -2.34 4.08 -7.76
CA HIS A 480 -1.86 5.35 -7.21
C HIS A 480 -0.76 5.23 -6.16
N HIS A 481 -0.61 4.07 -5.54
CA HIS A 481 0.39 3.89 -4.49
C HIS A 481 1.64 3.18 -4.99
N PHE A 482 2.78 3.52 -4.39
CA PHE A 482 3.94 2.65 -4.40
C PHE A 482 3.65 1.52 -3.42
N GLU A 483 3.67 0.30 -3.90
CA GLU A 483 3.34 -0.88 -3.13
C GLU A 483 4.47 -1.91 -3.22
N ASN A 484 4.43 -2.93 -2.38
CA ASN A 484 5.27 -4.10 -2.51
C ASN A 484 4.57 -5.36 -1.99
N ALA A 485 4.93 -6.50 -2.54
CA ALA A 485 4.52 -7.78 -2.04
C ALA A 485 5.59 -8.85 -2.28
N VAL A 486 5.40 -10.01 -1.68
CA VAL A 486 6.22 -11.19 -1.91
C VAL A 486 5.34 -12.28 -2.49
N TRP A 487 5.65 -12.71 -3.71
CA TRP A 487 5.07 -13.90 -4.29
C TRP A 487 5.89 -15.12 -3.89
N LEU A 488 5.21 -16.15 -3.40
CA LEU A 488 5.77 -17.40 -2.86
C LEU A 488 5.32 -18.58 -3.70
N THR A 489 6.22 -19.54 -3.97
CA THR A 489 5.83 -20.81 -4.57
C THR A 489 6.44 -21.99 -3.81
N ASN A 490 5.63 -23.02 -3.56
CA ASN A 490 6.03 -24.26 -2.89
C ASN A 490 6.79 -24.07 -1.56
N ALA A 491 6.57 -22.94 -0.89
CA ALA A 491 7.17 -22.61 0.40
C ALA A 491 6.38 -23.25 1.54
N PRO A 492 7.02 -23.78 2.57
CA PRO A 492 6.32 -24.41 3.71
C PRO A 492 5.33 -23.50 4.40
N CYS A 493 5.66 -22.20 4.53
CA CYS A 493 4.80 -21.20 5.16
C CYS A 493 3.46 -20.96 4.42
N ILE A 494 3.28 -21.46 3.21
CA ILE A 494 1.99 -21.36 2.50
C ILE A 494 0.89 -22.10 3.26
N ARG A 495 1.23 -23.22 3.90
CA ARG A 495 0.29 -23.95 4.78
C ARG A 495 -0.07 -23.15 6.04
N ASP A 496 0.87 -22.39 6.58
CA ASP A 496 0.62 -21.51 7.73
C ASP A 496 -0.32 -20.38 7.33
N ILE A 497 -0.16 -19.84 6.10
CA ILE A 497 -1.04 -18.81 5.52
C ILE A 497 -2.46 -19.36 5.34
N GLU A 498 -2.62 -20.55 4.78
CA GLU A 498 -3.92 -21.20 4.64
C GLU A 498 -4.54 -21.53 5.99
N GLY A 499 -3.76 -22.05 6.93
CA GLY A 499 -4.20 -22.30 8.30
C GLY A 499 -4.72 -21.04 9.00
N ASP A 500 -4.04 -19.91 8.81
CA ASP A 500 -4.45 -18.59 9.32
C ASP A 500 -5.74 -18.10 8.66
N PHE A 501 -5.90 -18.31 7.34
CA PHE A 501 -7.15 -18.01 6.65
C PHE A 501 -8.32 -18.80 7.25
N GLN A 502 -8.18 -20.11 7.42
CA GLN A 502 -9.22 -20.98 7.97
C GLN A 502 -9.57 -20.61 9.41
N ALA A 503 -8.58 -20.38 10.26
CA ALA A 503 -8.81 -19.92 11.65
C ALA A 503 -9.50 -18.56 11.72
N THR A 504 -9.23 -17.68 10.76
CA THR A 504 -9.91 -16.38 10.63
C THR A 504 -11.34 -16.57 10.15
N LEU A 505 -11.58 -17.48 9.20
CA LEU A 505 -12.88 -17.80 8.64
C LEU A 505 -13.88 -18.34 9.69
N GLU A 506 -13.41 -19.11 10.67
CA GLU A 506 -14.24 -19.61 11.78
C GLU A 506 -14.94 -18.50 12.58
N GLN A 507 -14.36 -17.29 12.57
CA GLN A 507 -14.88 -16.11 13.29
C GLN A 507 -15.67 -15.17 12.36
N CYS A 508 -15.90 -15.58 11.13
CA CYS A 508 -16.57 -14.78 10.12
C CYS A 508 -18.08 -15.07 10.05
N ARG A 509 -18.80 -14.06 9.59
CA ARG A 509 -20.19 -14.20 9.15
C ARG A 509 -20.20 -14.29 7.63
N ALA A 510 -20.74 -15.37 7.08
CA ALA A 510 -20.98 -15.49 5.65
C ALA A 510 -22.01 -14.44 5.17
N VAL A 511 -21.76 -13.85 4.02
CA VAL A 511 -22.67 -12.89 3.38
C VAL A 511 -23.55 -13.64 2.38
N GLU A 512 -24.86 -13.60 2.60
CA GLU A 512 -25.83 -14.16 1.66
C GLU A 512 -26.13 -13.15 0.54
N ASN A 513 -26.45 -13.66 -0.66
CA ASN A 513 -26.82 -12.81 -1.80
C ASN A 513 -28.24 -12.26 -1.70
N ASN A 514 -28.45 -11.44 -0.69
CA ASN A 514 -29.69 -10.69 -0.55
C ASN A 514 -29.44 -9.30 0.06
N PRO A 515 -30.28 -8.30 -0.25
CA PRO A 515 -30.08 -6.92 0.21
C PRO A 515 -30.06 -6.76 1.74
N LYS A 516 -30.73 -7.67 2.48
CA LYS A 516 -30.77 -7.62 3.94
C LYS A 516 -29.43 -8.05 4.53
N SER A 517 -28.82 -9.11 4.01
CA SER A 517 -27.51 -9.58 4.44
C SER A 517 -26.40 -8.57 4.06
N ILE A 518 -26.40 -8.08 2.82
CA ILE A 518 -25.38 -7.15 2.29
C ILE A 518 -25.47 -5.79 3.01
N TRP A 519 -26.66 -5.18 3.03
CA TRP A 519 -26.83 -3.78 3.45
C TRP A 519 -27.33 -3.62 4.88
N GLN A 520 -27.76 -4.70 5.54
CA GLN A 520 -28.28 -4.71 6.92
C GLN A 520 -29.42 -3.69 7.13
N GLY A 521 -30.28 -3.52 6.13
CA GLY A 521 -31.40 -2.57 6.16
C GLY A 521 -31.04 -1.09 5.99
N ARG A 522 -29.78 -0.76 5.71
CA ARG A 522 -29.29 0.64 5.60
C ARG A 522 -29.49 1.20 4.18
N PHE A 523 -30.72 1.61 3.84
CA PHE A 523 -31.07 2.12 2.51
C PHE A 523 -30.24 3.34 2.08
N LEU A 524 -30.06 4.34 2.95
CA LEU A 524 -29.25 5.52 2.65
C LEU A 524 -27.78 5.16 2.40
N PHE A 525 -27.25 4.22 3.16
CA PHE A 525 -25.88 3.72 3.00
C PHE A 525 -25.69 3.03 1.63
N ARG A 526 -26.71 2.29 1.16
CA ARG A 526 -26.73 1.71 -0.19
C ARG A 526 -26.71 2.79 -1.27
N ALA A 527 -27.57 3.81 -1.14
CA ALA A 527 -27.62 4.91 -2.11
C ALA A 527 -26.29 5.67 -2.20
N VAL A 528 -25.64 5.92 -1.06
CA VAL A 528 -24.29 6.52 -1.00
C VAL A 528 -23.27 5.64 -1.71
N GLY A 529 -23.26 4.33 -1.46
CA GLY A 529 -22.35 3.40 -2.14
C GLY A 529 -22.50 3.44 -3.66
N MET A 530 -23.74 3.42 -4.16
CA MET A 530 -24.04 3.49 -5.61
C MET A 530 -23.55 4.81 -6.24
N LEU A 531 -23.71 5.94 -5.55
CA LEU A 531 -23.19 7.24 -6.01
C LEU A 531 -21.64 7.25 -6.00
N LEU A 532 -21.02 6.73 -4.95
CA LEU A 532 -19.56 6.64 -4.85
C LEU A 532 -18.96 5.73 -5.93
N LYS A 533 -19.67 4.71 -6.39
CA LYS A 533 -19.20 3.82 -7.47
C LYS A 533 -18.90 4.58 -8.76
N VAL A 534 -19.66 5.66 -9.04
CA VAL A 534 -19.43 6.51 -10.23
C VAL A 534 -18.09 7.23 -10.18
N ILE A 535 -17.62 7.61 -8.98
CA ILE A 535 -16.38 8.37 -8.79
C ILE A 535 -15.24 7.53 -8.18
N ALA A 536 -15.46 6.23 -8.01
CA ALA A 536 -14.48 5.32 -7.40
C ALA A 536 -13.07 5.42 -8.01
N PRO A 537 -12.89 5.52 -9.35
CA PRO A 537 -11.57 5.66 -9.96
C PRO A 537 -10.85 6.99 -9.64
N LEU A 538 -11.53 7.95 -9.03
CA LEU A 538 -10.95 9.23 -8.60
C LEU A 538 -10.70 9.32 -7.09
N LEU A 539 -11.21 8.33 -6.31
CA LEU A 539 -11.06 8.24 -4.87
C LEU A 539 -9.81 7.48 -4.47
#